data_3cd115f19a6ef7f3fcb8bc01f3474296
#
_entry.id   3cd115f19a6ef7f3fcb8bc01f3474296
#
_cell.length_a   1.000
_cell.length_b   1.000
_cell.length_c   1.000
_cell.angle_alpha   90.00
_cell.angle_beta   90.00
_cell.angle_gamma   90.00
#
_symmetry.space_group_name_H-M   'P 1'
#
loop_
_entity.id
_entity.type
_entity.pdbx_description
1 polymer ?
#
loop_
_entity_poly.entity_id
_entity_poly.type
_entity_poly.pdbx_seq_one_letter_code
_entity_poly.pdbx_strand_id
1 'polypeptide(L)'
;IWLIPSEFMDVNYGAAIKEYLLDQVTLVRIHRFAPSDVQFADALVSSTVVLFRNLKPSEDAAVELSYGGTLTQPAETLSVSRTELRSEPKWTRLARPKEFEGQRIADPSGIRIGDLFSIKRGLATGDNGFFILSQERVRELGLSGRFLRPILPSPRYLPSDEIEADERGLPILDRRLFLIDCPLGEDELLDIDPALAHYLESGKSAAAQGYICRSRTPWYSQEARPPAPLLCTYMGRSSEHYRPFRFILNRSVATAANVYLLMYPKPMIRESMTDHEVARRVFQMLNAIPIGQMTGEGRVYGGGLHKLEPRELANVRADEIGSLVTYNNGLTRGVQIEFPQA
;
A
#
# COMPACT_ATOMS: atom_id res chain seq x y z
N ILE A 1 -9.51 16.18 -28.48
CA ILE A 1 -8.55 15.15 -28.05
C ILE A 1 -7.80 15.66 -26.85
N TRP A 2 -7.65 14.82 -25.82
CA TRP A 2 -6.81 15.08 -24.67
C TRP A 2 -5.74 14.00 -24.56
N LEU A 3 -4.51 14.38 -24.24
CA LEU A 3 -3.47 13.50 -23.74
C LEU A 3 -3.27 13.84 -22.27
N ILE A 4 -3.65 12.93 -21.38
CA ILE A 4 -3.69 13.15 -19.94
C ILE A 4 -3.17 11.93 -19.17
N PRO A 5 -2.75 12.09 -17.91
CA PRO A 5 -2.42 10.97 -17.05
C PRO A 5 -3.58 9.99 -16.88
N SER A 6 -3.31 8.69 -16.94
CA SER A 6 -4.35 7.63 -16.84
C SER A 6 -4.99 7.54 -15.46
N GLU A 7 -4.41 8.16 -14.45
CA GLU A 7 -4.85 8.06 -13.04
C GLU A 7 -6.30 8.50 -12.85
N PHE A 8 -6.83 9.44 -13.67
CA PHE A 8 -8.23 9.84 -13.58
C PHE A 8 -9.21 8.65 -13.73
N MET A 9 -8.77 7.60 -14.42
CA MET A 9 -9.59 6.40 -14.64
C MET A 9 -9.88 5.62 -13.35
N ASP A 10 -9.05 5.77 -12.31
CA ASP A 10 -9.10 4.94 -11.10
C ASP A 10 -9.27 5.71 -9.80
N VAL A 11 -9.04 7.02 -9.80
CA VAL A 11 -9.00 7.83 -8.57
C VAL A 11 -10.26 8.66 -8.37
N ASN A 12 -10.54 9.01 -7.11
CA ASN A 12 -11.76 9.74 -6.75
C ASN A 12 -11.84 11.14 -7.41
N TYR A 13 -10.72 11.85 -7.56
CA TYR A 13 -10.73 13.16 -8.23
C TYR A 13 -11.02 13.04 -9.74
N GLY A 14 -10.91 11.85 -10.31
CA GLY A 14 -11.32 11.59 -11.69
C GLY A 14 -12.84 11.49 -11.88
N ALA A 15 -13.64 11.46 -10.82
CA ALA A 15 -15.10 11.33 -10.92
C ALA A 15 -15.72 12.42 -11.79
N ALA A 16 -15.37 13.68 -11.54
CA ALA A 16 -15.87 14.81 -12.33
C ALA A 16 -15.48 14.72 -13.83
N ILE A 17 -14.27 14.22 -14.12
CA ILE A 17 -13.83 13.99 -15.51
C ILE A 17 -14.66 12.89 -16.16
N LYS A 18 -14.91 11.80 -15.44
CA LYS A 18 -15.72 10.68 -15.93
C LYS A 18 -17.17 11.10 -16.19
N GLU A 19 -17.78 11.84 -15.27
CA GLU A 19 -19.12 12.40 -15.44
C GLU A 19 -19.18 13.32 -16.66
N TYR A 20 -18.21 14.23 -16.82
CA TYR A 20 -18.14 15.08 -18.01
C TYR A 20 -18.05 14.27 -19.30
N LEU A 21 -17.17 13.27 -19.36
CA LEU A 21 -16.99 12.42 -20.53
C LEU A 21 -18.22 11.55 -20.85
N LEU A 22 -18.98 11.17 -19.84
CA LEU A 22 -20.19 10.36 -20.02
C LEU A 22 -21.45 11.20 -20.30
N ASP A 23 -21.56 12.43 -19.80
CA ASP A 23 -22.82 13.17 -19.79
C ASP A 23 -22.82 14.44 -20.65
N GLN A 24 -21.66 15.05 -20.86
CA GLN A 24 -21.57 16.32 -21.55
C GLN A 24 -21.06 16.22 -23.00
N VAL A 25 -20.33 15.17 -23.31
CA VAL A 25 -19.70 14.96 -24.62
C VAL A 25 -19.93 13.56 -25.16
N THR A 26 -19.88 13.35 -26.46
CA THR A 26 -19.87 12.02 -27.05
C THR A 26 -18.45 11.43 -26.97
N LEU A 27 -18.19 10.62 -25.95
CA LEU A 27 -16.93 9.90 -25.80
C LEU A 27 -16.83 8.85 -26.92
N VAL A 28 -15.75 8.91 -27.71
CA VAL A 28 -15.54 8.02 -28.85
C VAL A 28 -14.56 6.92 -28.50
N ARG A 29 -13.41 7.29 -27.90
CA ARG A 29 -12.34 6.35 -27.62
C ARG A 29 -11.50 6.79 -26.44
N ILE A 30 -11.05 5.81 -25.67
CA ILE A 30 -9.99 5.95 -24.67
C ILE A 30 -8.88 4.97 -25.06
N HIS A 31 -7.72 5.51 -25.41
CA HIS A 31 -6.52 4.72 -25.68
C HIS A 31 -5.54 4.86 -24.54
N ARG A 32 -5.21 3.76 -23.87
CA ARG A 32 -4.25 3.71 -22.77
C ARG A 32 -2.92 3.14 -23.28
N PHE A 33 -1.86 3.89 -23.16
CA PHE A 33 -0.51 3.41 -23.47
C PHE A 33 -0.04 2.38 -22.46
N ALA A 34 0.82 1.45 -22.88
CA ALA A 34 1.48 0.55 -21.96
C ALA A 34 2.36 1.36 -20.96
N PRO A 35 2.51 0.92 -19.71
CA PRO A 35 3.31 1.64 -18.71
C PRO A 35 4.79 1.84 -19.10
N SER A 36 5.32 1.00 -20.00
CA SER A 36 6.66 1.13 -20.58
C SER A 36 6.75 2.21 -21.67
N ASP A 37 5.60 2.58 -22.26
CA ASP A 37 5.52 3.58 -23.32
C ASP A 37 5.19 4.96 -22.72
N VAL A 38 6.24 5.65 -22.27
CA VAL A 38 6.16 6.91 -21.53
C VAL A 38 5.97 8.07 -22.51
N GLN A 39 4.83 8.76 -22.39
CA GLN A 39 4.48 9.90 -23.26
C GLN A 39 4.92 11.26 -22.67
N PHE A 40 5.24 11.33 -21.37
CA PHE A 40 5.71 12.54 -20.68
C PHE A 40 7.14 12.32 -20.23
N ALA A 41 8.09 13.09 -20.78
CA ALA A 41 9.52 12.90 -20.53
C ALA A 41 9.94 13.22 -19.07
N ASP A 42 9.19 14.09 -18.41
CA ASP A 42 9.48 14.66 -17.09
C ASP A 42 8.60 14.10 -15.97
N ALA A 43 7.69 13.17 -16.28
CA ALA A 43 6.75 12.63 -15.30
C ALA A 43 6.61 11.10 -15.40
N LEU A 44 6.72 10.42 -14.26
CA LEU A 44 6.47 8.97 -14.13
C LEU A 44 4.96 8.69 -14.02
N VAL A 45 4.21 9.04 -15.09
CA VAL A 45 2.78 8.79 -15.18
C VAL A 45 2.45 7.88 -16.35
N SER A 46 1.48 7.00 -16.20
CA SER A 46 0.91 6.31 -17.36
C SER A 46 -0.02 7.26 -18.11
N SER A 47 -0.06 7.14 -19.42
CA SER A 47 -0.70 8.11 -20.31
C SER A 47 -1.91 7.54 -21.01
N THR A 48 -2.88 8.39 -21.30
CA THR A 48 -4.11 8.05 -21.99
C THR A 48 -4.49 9.14 -22.97
N VAL A 49 -4.86 8.75 -24.19
CA VAL A 49 -5.52 9.65 -25.14
C VAL A 49 -7.03 9.45 -25.02
N VAL A 50 -7.75 10.55 -24.81
CA VAL A 50 -9.22 10.59 -24.76
C VAL A 50 -9.72 11.31 -25.99
N LEU A 51 -10.47 10.62 -26.83
CA LEU A 51 -11.09 11.15 -28.05
C LEU A 51 -12.59 11.30 -27.85
N PHE A 52 -13.11 12.51 -28.03
CA PHE A 52 -14.53 12.81 -27.89
C PHE A 52 -14.98 13.91 -28.89
N ARG A 53 -16.29 13.97 -29.13
CA ARG A 53 -16.96 15.03 -29.90
C ARG A 53 -17.71 15.93 -28.94
N ASN A 54 -17.67 17.23 -29.17
CA ASN A 54 -18.42 18.21 -28.39
C ASN A 54 -19.92 18.19 -28.79
N LEU A 55 -20.55 17.06 -28.58
CA LEU A 55 -21.97 16.80 -28.83
C LEU A 55 -22.50 15.97 -27.66
N LYS A 56 -23.78 16.15 -27.31
CA LYS A 56 -24.43 15.29 -26.31
C LYS A 56 -24.38 13.82 -26.74
N PRO A 57 -24.08 12.90 -25.83
CA PRO A 57 -24.04 11.49 -26.14
C PRO A 57 -25.43 10.91 -26.40
N SER A 58 -25.55 9.95 -27.33
CA SER A 58 -26.75 9.11 -27.46
C SER A 58 -26.77 8.06 -26.34
N GLU A 59 -27.98 7.54 -26.02
CA GLU A 59 -28.13 6.51 -24.96
C GLU A 59 -27.36 5.23 -25.28
N ASP A 60 -27.35 4.81 -26.55
CA ASP A 60 -26.73 3.58 -27.02
C ASP A 60 -25.28 3.76 -27.50
N ALA A 61 -24.63 4.90 -27.19
CA ALA A 61 -23.27 5.13 -27.65
C ALA A 61 -22.29 4.12 -27.03
N ALA A 62 -21.66 3.33 -27.89
CA ALA A 62 -20.52 2.50 -27.53
C ALA A 62 -19.23 3.34 -27.53
N VAL A 63 -18.36 3.04 -26.58
CA VAL A 63 -17.05 3.66 -26.40
C VAL A 63 -15.99 2.62 -26.72
N GLU A 64 -15.03 2.97 -27.54
CA GLU A 64 -13.88 2.12 -27.81
C GLU A 64 -12.81 2.32 -26.73
N LEU A 65 -12.50 1.25 -26.00
CA LEU A 65 -11.34 1.18 -25.14
C LEU A 65 -10.21 0.43 -25.84
N SER A 66 -9.03 1.02 -25.88
CA SER A 66 -7.86 0.38 -26.50
C SER A 66 -6.64 0.47 -25.60
N TYR A 67 -5.74 -0.52 -25.71
CA TYR A 67 -4.58 -0.64 -24.85
C TYR A 67 -3.33 -1.00 -25.65
N GLY A 68 -2.20 -0.41 -25.29
CA GLY A 68 -0.87 -0.70 -25.83
C GLY A 68 -0.74 -0.44 -27.33
N GLY A 69 0.45 -0.63 -27.89
CA GLY A 69 0.73 -0.30 -29.27
C GLY A 69 0.60 1.20 -29.53
N THR A 70 0.17 1.57 -30.73
CA THR A 70 -0.03 2.97 -31.12
C THR A 70 -1.52 3.32 -31.18
N LEU A 71 -1.80 4.63 -31.25
CA LEU A 71 -3.18 5.11 -31.39
C LEU A 71 -3.88 4.56 -32.67
N THR A 72 -3.13 4.32 -33.73
CA THR A 72 -3.62 3.78 -35.01
C THR A 72 -3.58 2.26 -35.09
N GLN A 73 -2.69 1.63 -34.29
CA GLN A 73 -2.52 0.18 -34.24
C GLN A 73 -2.41 -0.24 -32.78
N PRO A 74 -3.52 -0.23 -32.01
CA PRO A 74 -3.52 -0.70 -30.64
C PRO A 74 -3.28 -2.20 -30.58
N ALA A 75 -2.65 -2.67 -29.51
CA ALA A 75 -2.47 -4.10 -29.27
C ALA A 75 -3.80 -4.78 -28.97
N GLU A 76 -4.70 -4.09 -28.27
CA GLU A 76 -6.02 -4.59 -27.89
C GLU A 76 -7.08 -3.50 -28.02
N THR A 77 -8.29 -3.91 -28.36
CA THR A 77 -9.46 -3.03 -28.49
C THR A 77 -10.71 -3.74 -27.97
N LEU A 78 -11.51 -3.04 -27.19
CA LEU A 78 -12.77 -3.49 -26.63
C LEU A 78 -13.83 -2.40 -26.85
N SER A 79 -15.05 -2.80 -27.21
CA SER A 79 -16.20 -1.90 -27.24
C SER A 79 -17.00 -2.07 -25.96
N VAL A 80 -17.26 -0.99 -25.24
CA VAL A 80 -18.02 -0.95 -23.98
C VAL A 80 -19.17 0.03 -24.08
N SER A 81 -20.27 -0.30 -23.43
CA SER A 81 -21.41 0.61 -23.33
C SER A 81 -21.13 1.72 -22.28
N ARG A 82 -21.81 2.86 -22.43
CA ARG A 82 -21.79 3.92 -21.41
C ARG A 82 -22.25 3.43 -20.05
N THR A 83 -23.21 2.50 -20.02
CA THR A 83 -23.75 1.89 -18.78
C THR A 83 -22.66 1.10 -18.06
N GLU A 84 -21.87 0.31 -18.78
CA GLU A 84 -20.73 -0.42 -18.20
C GLU A 84 -19.68 0.53 -17.65
N LEU A 85 -19.31 1.59 -18.42
CA LEU A 85 -18.38 2.61 -17.93
C LEU A 85 -18.91 3.33 -16.68
N ARG A 86 -20.20 3.58 -16.60
CA ARG A 86 -20.82 4.24 -15.44
C ARG A 86 -20.82 3.33 -14.21
N SER A 87 -21.02 2.04 -14.37
CA SER A 87 -21.05 1.06 -13.28
C SER A 87 -19.65 0.68 -12.77
N GLU A 88 -18.60 0.85 -13.59
CA GLU A 88 -17.24 0.47 -13.20
C GLU A 88 -16.47 1.67 -12.62
N PRO A 89 -16.18 1.66 -11.31
CA PRO A 89 -15.47 2.77 -10.67
C PRO A 89 -14.01 2.90 -11.15
N LYS A 90 -13.38 1.80 -11.61
CA LYS A 90 -12.01 1.78 -12.12
C LYS A 90 -11.99 1.41 -13.61
N TRP A 91 -11.99 2.40 -14.48
CA TRP A 91 -12.01 2.20 -15.93
C TRP A 91 -10.80 1.43 -16.48
N THR A 92 -9.67 1.47 -15.77
CA THR A 92 -8.51 0.65 -16.15
C THR A 92 -8.79 -0.85 -16.06
N ARG A 93 -9.81 -1.29 -15.32
CA ARG A 93 -10.23 -2.69 -15.27
C ARG A 93 -10.86 -3.17 -16.57
N LEU A 94 -11.50 -2.27 -17.30
CA LEU A 94 -12.10 -2.57 -18.60
C LEU A 94 -11.05 -2.57 -19.71
N ALA A 95 -10.07 -1.66 -19.65
CA ALA A 95 -8.97 -1.53 -20.62
C ALA A 95 -7.72 -2.30 -20.13
N ARG A 96 -7.80 -3.64 -20.06
CA ARG A 96 -6.70 -4.51 -19.61
C ARG A 96 -6.27 -5.49 -20.70
N PRO A 97 -4.97 -5.88 -20.71
CA PRO A 97 -4.52 -7.00 -21.51
C PRO A 97 -5.35 -8.27 -21.20
N LYS A 98 -5.63 -9.08 -22.21
CA LYS A 98 -6.37 -10.36 -22.09
C LYS A 98 -5.78 -11.31 -21.06
N GLU A 99 -4.49 -11.22 -20.80
CA GLU A 99 -3.79 -11.98 -19.75
C GLU A 99 -4.41 -11.81 -18.35
N PHE A 100 -5.22 -10.76 -18.16
CA PHE A 100 -5.94 -10.48 -16.91
C PHE A 100 -7.45 -10.74 -16.98
N GLU A 101 -7.98 -11.27 -18.09
CA GLU A 101 -9.43 -11.52 -18.28
C GLU A 101 -10.02 -12.55 -17.29
N GLY A 102 -9.21 -13.47 -16.74
CA GLY A 102 -9.64 -14.44 -15.73
C GLY A 102 -10.00 -13.86 -14.36
N GLN A 103 -9.85 -12.54 -14.18
CA GLN A 103 -10.08 -11.84 -12.91
C GLN A 103 -11.33 -10.94 -12.94
N ARG A 104 -12.28 -11.21 -13.84
CA ARG A 104 -13.56 -10.50 -13.90
C ARG A 104 -14.38 -10.78 -12.63
N ILE A 105 -14.71 -9.69 -11.94
CA ILE A 105 -15.70 -9.55 -10.88
C ILE A 105 -15.51 -10.57 -9.75
N ALA A 106 -14.79 -10.15 -8.73
CA ALA A 106 -14.82 -10.85 -7.45
C ALA A 106 -16.27 -11.06 -7.02
N ASP A 107 -16.62 -12.32 -6.79
CA ASP A 107 -17.83 -12.66 -6.05
C ASP A 107 -17.90 -11.76 -4.81
N PRO A 108 -18.95 -10.95 -4.63
CA PRO A 108 -19.07 -10.04 -3.49
C PRO A 108 -19.05 -10.76 -2.14
N SER A 109 -19.31 -12.07 -2.11
CA SER A 109 -19.38 -12.89 -0.90
C SER A 109 -18.04 -13.38 -0.35
N GLY A 110 -16.92 -13.20 -1.09
CA GLY A 110 -15.60 -13.71 -0.65
C GLY A 110 -14.90 -12.85 0.36
N ILE A 111 -14.02 -13.46 1.17
CA ILE A 111 -13.21 -12.81 2.19
C ILE A 111 -12.09 -11.99 1.54
N ARG A 112 -11.88 -10.78 2.03
CA ARG A 112 -10.85 -9.85 1.58
C ARG A 112 -9.82 -9.62 2.67
N ILE A 113 -8.62 -9.16 2.30
CA ILE A 113 -7.59 -8.77 3.27
C ILE A 113 -8.16 -7.75 4.28
N GLY A 114 -8.98 -6.81 3.82
CA GLY A 114 -9.63 -5.81 4.66
C GLY A 114 -10.61 -6.35 5.70
N ASP A 115 -11.15 -7.54 5.51
CA ASP A 115 -12.02 -8.20 6.50
C ASP A 115 -11.19 -8.76 7.67
N LEU A 116 -9.96 -9.17 7.38
CA LEU A 116 -9.02 -9.79 8.32
C LEU A 116 -8.10 -8.77 8.99
N PHE A 117 -7.71 -7.70 8.28
CA PHE A 117 -6.72 -6.72 8.73
C PHE A 117 -7.21 -5.28 8.60
N SER A 118 -6.87 -4.45 9.60
CA SER A 118 -6.89 -3.00 9.47
C SER A 118 -5.58 -2.54 8.87
N ILE A 119 -5.63 -1.90 7.70
CA ILE A 119 -4.45 -1.52 6.94
C ILE A 119 -4.21 -0.02 7.09
N LYS A 120 -3.01 0.36 7.48
CA LYS A 120 -2.59 1.76 7.60
C LYS A 120 -1.28 1.97 6.85
N ARG A 121 -1.11 3.15 6.30
CA ARG A 121 0.21 3.54 5.77
C ARG A 121 1.19 3.69 6.92
N GLY A 122 2.44 3.28 6.72
CA GLY A 122 3.49 3.48 7.69
C GLY A 122 3.74 4.95 8.00
N LEU A 123 4.53 5.19 9.02
CA LEU A 123 4.77 6.50 9.59
C LEU A 123 5.42 7.46 8.58
N ALA A 124 4.85 8.65 8.44
CA ALA A 124 5.45 9.76 7.69
C ALA A 124 6.16 10.70 8.66
N THR A 125 7.48 10.67 8.72
CA THR A 125 8.24 11.48 9.69
C THR A 125 8.24 12.97 9.36
N GLY A 126 8.10 13.31 8.09
CA GLY A 126 8.34 14.66 7.55
C GLY A 126 9.74 14.80 6.98
N ASP A 127 10.74 14.18 7.61
CA ASP A 127 12.13 14.09 7.15
C ASP A 127 12.77 12.79 7.69
N ASN A 128 12.77 11.75 6.86
CA ASN A 128 13.38 10.47 7.27
C ASN A 128 14.88 10.58 7.54
N GLY A 129 15.59 11.46 6.85
CA GLY A 129 17.02 11.66 7.04
C GLY A 129 17.35 12.25 8.40
N PHE A 130 16.46 13.07 8.94
CA PHE A 130 16.60 13.69 10.25
C PHE A 130 16.07 12.80 11.38
N PHE A 131 14.88 12.19 11.23
CA PHE A 131 14.23 11.48 12.32
C PHE A 131 14.59 10.00 12.43
N ILE A 132 15.18 9.38 11.40
CA ILE A 132 15.55 7.97 11.42
C ILE A 132 17.06 7.83 11.41
N LEU A 133 17.61 7.43 12.54
CA LEU A 133 19.04 7.34 12.78
C LEU A 133 19.53 5.89 12.80
N SER A 134 20.74 5.65 12.30
CA SER A 134 21.41 4.38 12.50
C SER A 134 21.90 4.24 13.95
N GLN A 135 22.17 3.01 14.37
CA GLN A 135 22.71 2.74 15.71
C GLN A 135 24.04 3.46 15.95
N GLU A 136 24.88 3.57 14.92
CA GLU A 136 26.14 4.27 14.96
C GLU A 136 25.91 5.76 15.23
N ARG A 137 24.96 6.36 14.47
CA ARG A 137 24.64 7.78 14.62
C ARG A 137 24.04 8.12 15.98
N VAL A 138 23.22 7.23 16.53
CA VAL A 138 22.69 7.36 17.91
C VAL A 138 23.83 7.42 18.93
N ARG A 139 24.84 6.54 18.79
CA ARG A 139 26.02 6.51 19.67
C ARG A 139 26.89 7.77 19.53
N GLU A 140 27.17 8.19 18.29
CA GLU A 140 27.93 9.39 18.01
C GLU A 140 27.34 10.66 18.64
N LEU A 141 26.02 10.76 18.58
CA LEU A 141 25.26 11.88 19.14
C LEU A 141 25.03 11.75 20.66
N GLY A 142 25.39 10.62 21.27
CA GLY A 142 25.19 10.37 22.70
C GLY A 142 23.69 10.33 23.11
N LEU A 143 22.80 9.99 22.18
CA LEU A 143 21.35 9.97 22.46
C LEU A 143 20.99 8.82 23.38
N SER A 144 20.14 9.10 24.38
CA SER A 144 19.58 8.07 25.23
C SER A 144 18.55 7.22 24.48
N GLY A 145 18.36 5.97 24.89
CA GLY A 145 17.32 5.10 24.32
C GLY A 145 15.88 5.51 24.65
N ARG A 146 15.68 6.49 25.53
CA ARG A 146 14.38 6.85 26.11
C ARG A 146 13.35 7.30 25.07
N PHE A 147 13.79 8.07 24.08
CA PHE A 147 12.96 8.64 23.03
C PHE A 147 13.27 8.04 21.64
N LEU A 148 13.85 6.84 21.63
CA LEU A 148 14.19 6.11 20.43
C LEU A 148 13.32 4.85 20.30
N ARG A 149 12.63 4.72 19.18
CA ARG A 149 11.85 3.54 18.83
C ARG A 149 12.49 2.79 17.67
N PRO A 150 12.60 1.45 17.73
CA PRO A 150 13.10 0.70 16.59
C PRO A 150 12.17 0.85 15.38
N ILE A 151 12.76 1.03 14.20
CA ILE A 151 12.05 1.18 12.94
C ILE A 151 12.74 0.34 11.85
N LEU A 152 11.95 -0.34 11.02
CA LEU A 152 12.49 -1.15 9.94
C LEU A 152 13.12 -0.28 8.84
N PRO A 153 14.23 -0.73 8.24
CA PRO A 153 14.82 -0.08 7.08
C PRO A 153 13.87 -0.18 5.87
N SER A 154 14.18 0.55 4.79
CA SER A 154 13.47 0.41 3.53
C SER A 154 13.51 -1.04 3.01
N PRO A 155 12.45 -1.55 2.35
CA PRO A 155 12.35 -2.95 1.90
C PRO A 155 13.56 -3.47 1.12
N ARG A 156 14.24 -2.62 0.37
CA ARG A 156 15.45 -2.96 -0.40
C ARG A 156 16.64 -3.39 0.45
N TYR A 157 16.62 -3.08 1.74
CA TYR A 157 17.68 -3.43 2.70
C TYR A 157 17.29 -4.59 3.62
N LEU A 158 16.13 -5.19 3.42
CA LEU A 158 15.72 -6.38 4.15
C LEU A 158 16.29 -7.62 3.47
N PRO A 159 17.09 -8.43 4.18
CA PRO A 159 17.66 -9.67 3.62
C PRO A 159 16.61 -10.77 3.47
N SER A 160 15.54 -10.71 4.26
CA SER A 160 14.44 -11.68 4.30
C SER A 160 13.10 -10.98 4.45
N ASP A 161 12.02 -11.67 4.07
CA ASP A 161 10.64 -11.27 4.34
C ASP A 161 10.12 -11.74 5.70
N GLU A 162 10.91 -12.50 6.47
CA GLU A 162 10.66 -12.81 7.87
C GLU A 162 11.70 -12.07 8.73
N ILE A 163 11.22 -11.19 9.61
CA ILE A 163 12.06 -10.39 10.51
C ILE A 163 11.94 -10.98 11.90
N GLU A 164 13.01 -11.65 12.33
CA GLU A 164 13.11 -12.20 13.67
C GLU A 164 13.48 -11.12 14.70
N ALA A 165 13.20 -11.39 15.96
CA ALA A 165 13.51 -10.51 17.08
C ALA A 165 14.54 -11.14 18.03
N ASP A 166 15.39 -10.29 18.60
CA ASP A 166 16.26 -10.68 19.72
C ASP A 166 15.45 -10.75 21.04
N GLU A 167 16.11 -11.12 22.15
CA GLU A 167 15.51 -11.23 23.48
C GLU A 167 14.85 -9.92 23.99
N ARG A 168 15.27 -8.79 23.43
CA ARG A 168 14.70 -7.46 23.74
C ARG A 168 13.57 -7.07 22.80
N GLY A 169 13.23 -7.94 21.87
CA GLY A 169 12.24 -7.68 20.82
C GLY A 169 12.76 -6.83 19.66
N LEU A 170 14.06 -6.48 19.62
CA LEU A 170 14.62 -5.68 18.52
C LEU A 170 14.79 -6.54 17.28
N PRO A 171 14.63 -5.96 16.06
CA PRO A 171 14.81 -6.72 14.83
C PRO A 171 16.27 -7.20 14.68
N ILE A 172 16.44 -8.47 14.32
CA ILE A 172 17.76 -9.06 14.02
C ILE A 172 18.11 -8.68 12.58
N LEU A 173 18.70 -7.52 12.42
CA LEU A 173 19.12 -6.94 11.14
C LEU A 173 20.51 -6.31 11.27
N ASP A 174 21.32 -6.40 10.22
CA ASP A 174 22.62 -5.73 10.16
C ASP A 174 22.44 -4.21 10.25
N ARG A 175 21.40 -3.69 9.59
CA ARG A 175 21.06 -2.26 9.60
C ARG A 175 19.98 -1.99 10.65
N ARG A 176 20.41 -1.67 11.88
CA ARG A 176 19.50 -1.27 12.97
C ARG A 176 19.24 0.23 12.89
N LEU A 177 17.95 0.58 12.83
CA LEU A 177 17.48 1.98 12.73
C LEU A 177 16.57 2.31 13.90
N PHE A 178 16.62 3.57 14.31
CA PHE A 178 15.81 4.12 15.39
C PHE A 178 15.12 5.40 14.94
N LEU A 179 13.85 5.49 15.24
CA LEU A 179 13.02 6.68 15.07
C LEU A 179 13.08 7.53 16.32
N ILE A 180 13.36 8.81 16.17
CA ILE A 180 13.15 9.77 17.25
C ILE A 180 11.66 10.00 17.43
N ASP A 181 11.16 9.71 18.63
CA ASP A 181 9.73 9.86 19.00
C ASP A 181 9.65 10.44 20.41
N CYS A 182 9.65 11.75 20.50
CA CYS A 182 9.61 12.52 21.75
C CYS A 182 8.31 13.35 21.82
N PRO A 183 7.45 13.14 22.81
CA PRO A 183 6.22 13.92 23.00
C PRO A 183 6.42 15.17 23.86
N LEU A 184 7.60 15.35 24.51
CA LEU A 184 7.85 16.42 25.46
C LEU A 184 8.03 17.75 24.76
N GLY A 185 7.68 18.85 25.44
CA GLY A 185 8.02 20.21 25.01
C GLY A 185 9.53 20.49 25.06
N GLU A 186 9.98 21.55 24.37
CA GLU A 186 11.41 21.86 24.25
C GLU A 186 12.09 22.10 25.61
N ASP A 187 11.44 22.86 26.51
CA ASP A 187 11.99 23.17 27.84
C ASP A 187 12.11 21.94 28.70
N GLU A 188 11.06 21.10 28.74
CA GLU A 188 11.07 19.85 29.51
C GLU A 188 12.08 18.85 28.95
N LEU A 189 12.22 18.79 27.62
CA LEU A 189 13.18 17.92 26.97
C LEU A 189 14.63 18.34 27.28
N LEU A 190 14.92 19.66 27.35
CA LEU A 190 16.24 20.16 27.68
C LEU A 190 16.70 19.69 29.07
N ASP A 191 15.77 19.63 30.03
CA ASP A 191 16.07 19.16 31.38
C ASP A 191 16.27 17.65 31.46
N ILE A 192 15.54 16.89 30.62
CA ILE A 192 15.50 15.42 30.70
C ILE A 192 16.55 14.74 29.81
N ASP A 193 16.74 15.25 28.59
CA ASP A 193 17.70 14.72 27.61
C ASP A 193 18.33 15.87 26.80
N PRO A 194 19.32 16.57 27.39
CA PRO A 194 19.97 17.70 26.71
C PRO A 194 20.61 17.34 25.36
N ALA A 195 21.09 16.10 25.20
CA ALA A 195 21.69 15.65 23.94
C ALA A 195 20.65 15.59 22.81
N LEU A 196 19.48 15.06 23.09
CA LEU A 196 18.37 15.03 22.13
C LEU A 196 17.83 16.44 21.88
N ALA A 197 17.69 17.28 22.93
CA ALA A 197 17.24 18.66 22.76
C ALA A 197 18.18 19.42 21.82
N HIS A 198 19.49 19.30 22.00
CA HIS A 198 20.49 19.93 21.14
C HIS A 198 20.44 19.40 19.70
N TYR A 199 20.26 18.08 19.53
CA TYR A 199 20.08 17.50 18.19
C TYR A 199 18.84 18.07 17.50
N LEU A 200 17.69 18.13 18.18
CA LEU A 200 16.44 18.67 17.61
C LEU A 200 16.57 20.16 17.28
N GLU A 201 17.27 20.94 18.08
CA GLU A 201 17.55 22.35 17.78
C GLU A 201 18.21 22.52 16.41
N SER A 202 19.16 21.62 16.05
CA SER A 202 19.83 21.65 14.75
C SER A 202 18.87 21.45 13.55
N GLY A 203 17.70 20.86 13.77
CA GLY A 203 16.68 20.62 12.76
C GLY A 203 15.71 21.78 12.52
N LYS A 204 15.72 22.82 13.37
CA LYS A 204 14.74 23.93 13.30
C LYS A 204 14.77 24.70 11.98
N SER A 205 15.95 24.88 11.41
CA SER A 205 16.12 25.61 10.14
C SER A 205 15.77 24.79 8.89
N ALA A 206 15.64 23.46 8.99
CA ALA A 206 15.43 22.56 7.87
C ALA A 206 14.23 21.62 8.09
N ALA A 207 14.38 20.57 8.89
CA ALA A 207 13.35 19.54 9.10
C ALA A 207 12.04 20.13 9.65
N ALA A 208 12.11 21.06 10.63
CA ALA A 208 10.94 21.73 11.20
C ALA A 208 10.14 22.55 10.19
N GLN A 209 10.79 23.02 9.10
CA GLN A 209 10.14 23.81 8.06
C GLN A 209 9.29 22.97 7.09
N GLY A 210 9.44 21.64 7.14
CA GLY A 210 8.63 20.72 6.36
C GLY A 210 7.13 20.79 6.72
N TYR A 211 6.25 20.65 5.72
CA TYR A 211 4.79 20.76 5.92
C TYR A 211 4.28 19.86 7.06
N ILE A 212 4.73 18.61 7.13
CA ILE A 212 4.30 17.65 8.14
C ILE A 212 4.76 18.08 9.54
N CYS A 213 6.03 18.50 9.67
CA CYS A 213 6.58 18.95 10.95
C CYS A 213 5.88 20.20 11.46
N ARG A 214 5.65 21.19 10.61
CA ARG A 214 4.92 22.42 10.98
C ARG A 214 3.47 22.20 11.46
N SER A 215 2.86 21.07 11.09
CA SER A 215 1.50 20.74 11.53
C SER A 215 1.44 20.03 12.90
N ARG A 216 2.59 19.81 13.55
CA ARG A 216 2.71 19.10 14.83
C ARG A 216 3.09 20.02 15.97
N THR A 217 2.74 19.63 17.18
CA THR A 217 3.13 20.30 18.42
C THR A 217 3.51 19.24 19.47
N PRO A 218 4.79 19.16 19.85
CA PRO A 218 5.95 19.84 19.26
C PRO A 218 6.23 19.35 17.82
N TRP A 219 6.95 20.17 17.02
CA TRP A 219 7.17 19.91 15.60
C TRP A 219 7.84 18.56 15.29
N TYR A 220 8.60 18.03 16.24
CA TYR A 220 9.31 16.74 16.16
C TYR A 220 8.51 15.54 16.66
N SER A 221 7.31 15.76 17.21
CA SER A 221 6.46 14.66 17.66
C SER A 221 6.06 13.75 16.50
N GLN A 222 5.89 12.46 16.78
CA GLN A 222 5.56 11.49 15.75
C GLN A 222 4.13 10.96 15.92
N GLU A 223 3.53 10.56 14.82
CA GLU A 223 2.23 9.90 14.85
C GLU A 223 2.36 8.51 15.48
N ALA A 224 1.38 8.10 16.28
CA ALA A 224 1.38 6.78 16.88
C ALA A 224 1.17 5.69 15.80
N ARG A 225 2.22 4.93 15.54
CA ARG A 225 2.20 3.76 14.68
C ARG A 225 2.86 2.59 15.43
N PRO A 226 2.08 1.78 16.15
CA PRO A 226 2.62 0.61 16.82
C PRO A 226 3.21 -0.38 15.82
N PRO A 227 4.07 -1.31 16.24
CA PRO A 227 4.52 -2.42 15.41
C PRO A 227 3.35 -3.21 14.86
N ALA A 228 3.43 -3.59 13.59
CA ALA A 228 2.45 -4.46 12.97
C ALA A 228 3.09 -5.83 12.72
N PRO A 229 2.39 -6.96 12.97
CA PRO A 229 2.94 -8.29 12.75
C PRO A 229 3.12 -8.62 11.27
N LEU A 230 2.38 -7.95 10.40
CA LEU A 230 2.50 -8.08 8.95
C LEU A 230 2.61 -6.71 8.29
N LEU A 231 3.44 -6.65 7.26
CA LEU A 231 3.58 -5.46 6.42
C LEU A 231 3.47 -5.86 4.96
N CYS A 232 3.09 -4.90 4.12
CA CYS A 232 3.18 -5.02 2.67
C CYS A 232 4.00 -3.84 2.13
N THR A 233 4.82 -4.06 1.10
CA THR A 233 5.51 -2.94 0.45
C THR A 233 4.50 -2.06 -0.28
N TYR A 234 4.65 -0.74 -0.13
CA TYR A 234 3.72 0.25 -0.66
C TYR A 234 3.85 0.44 -2.17
N MET A 235 5.07 0.35 -2.69
CA MET A 235 5.39 0.53 -4.10
C MET A 235 6.51 -0.42 -4.52
N GLY A 236 6.46 -0.87 -5.78
CA GLY A 236 7.51 -1.70 -6.37
C GLY A 236 7.39 -1.82 -7.88
N ARG A 237 8.48 -2.25 -8.51
CA ARG A 237 8.49 -2.62 -9.93
C ARG A 237 8.48 -4.13 -10.07
N SER A 238 7.76 -4.63 -11.06
CA SER A 238 7.87 -6.03 -11.47
C SER A 238 9.13 -6.23 -12.30
N SER A 239 9.82 -7.35 -12.08
CA SER A 239 10.82 -7.88 -13.01
C SER A 239 10.65 -9.39 -13.07
N GLU A 240 11.40 -10.08 -13.94
CA GLU A 240 11.37 -11.55 -14.04
C GLU A 240 11.64 -12.24 -12.68
N HIS A 241 12.41 -11.59 -11.79
CA HIS A 241 12.84 -12.16 -10.51
C HIS A 241 12.21 -11.48 -9.28
N TYR A 242 11.48 -10.36 -9.45
CA TYR A 242 10.97 -9.59 -8.33
C TYR A 242 9.48 -9.28 -8.47
N ARG A 243 8.72 -9.61 -7.42
CA ARG A 243 7.32 -9.20 -7.30
C ARG A 243 7.24 -7.70 -6.93
N PRO A 244 6.27 -6.95 -7.47
CA PRO A 244 6.11 -5.52 -7.15
C PRO A 244 5.71 -5.29 -5.70
N PHE A 245 5.04 -6.27 -5.09
CA PHE A 245 4.60 -6.22 -3.71
C PHE A 245 5.10 -7.45 -2.95
N ARG A 246 5.67 -7.21 -1.75
CA ARG A 246 6.16 -8.22 -0.83
C ARG A 246 5.39 -8.09 0.48
N PHE A 247 4.89 -9.19 1.01
CA PHE A 247 4.45 -9.24 2.39
C PHE A 247 5.64 -9.61 3.27
N ILE A 248 5.68 -9.02 4.46
CA ILE A 248 6.77 -9.19 5.42
C ILE A 248 6.16 -9.56 6.76
N LEU A 249 6.62 -10.63 7.36
CA LEU A 249 6.30 -11.04 8.72
C LEU A 249 7.28 -10.36 9.67
N ASN A 250 6.77 -9.52 10.57
CA ASN A 250 7.58 -8.80 11.55
C ASN A 250 7.30 -9.32 12.96
N ARG A 251 8.26 -10.03 13.51
CA ARG A 251 8.21 -10.56 14.90
C ARG A 251 8.79 -9.58 15.91
N SER A 252 9.34 -8.45 15.44
CA SER A 252 9.99 -7.47 16.31
C SER A 252 9.06 -6.35 16.78
N VAL A 253 9.54 -5.57 17.73
CA VAL A 253 8.87 -4.34 18.20
C VAL A 253 9.14 -3.13 17.29
N ALA A 254 9.74 -3.32 16.12
CA ALA A 254 9.99 -2.24 15.18
C ALA A 254 8.71 -1.83 14.44
N THR A 255 8.47 -0.52 14.38
CA THR A 255 7.49 0.07 13.48
C THR A 255 8.07 0.23 12.07
N ALA A 256 7.33 0.81 11.13
CA ALA A 256 7.82 1.02 9.77
C ALA A 256 7.39 2.38 9.19
N ALA A 257 8.25 2.94 8.33
CA ALA A 257 8.00 4.19 7.62
C ALA A 257 6.98 4.00 6.47
N ASN A 258 6.57 5.11 5.87
CA ASN A 258 5.52 5.19 4.85
C ASN A 258 5.83 4.52 3.50
N VAL A 259 6.93 3.81 3.40
CA VAL A 259 7.26 2.88 2.31
C VAL A 259 6.61 1.50 2.48
N TYR A 260 5.95 1.30 3.62
CA TYR A 260 5.19 0.11 3.96
C TYR A 260 3.71 0.41 4.22
N LEU A 261 2.88 -0.59 4.04
CA LEU A 261 1.53 -0.71 4.57
C LEU A 261 1.57 -1.62 5.79
N LEU A 262 1.09 -1.13 6.92
CA LEU A 262 1.04 -1.83 8.21
C LEU A 262 -0.31 -2.56 8.31
N MET A 263 -0.27 -3.86 8.59
CA MET A 263 -1.44 -4.72 8.64
C MET A 263 -1.69 -5.19 10.09
N TYR A 264 -2.72 -4.64 10.72
CA TYR A 264 -3.09 -4.97 12.09
C TYR A 264 -4.22 -5.98 12.10
N PRO A 265 -4.07 -7.14 12.77
CA PRO A 265 -5.11 -8.16 12.83
C PRO A 265 -6.41 -7.62 13.46
N LYS A 266 -7.53 -7.83 12.78
CA LYS A 266 -8.87 -7.58 13.30
C LYS A 266 -9.31 -8.71 14.25
N PRO A 267 -10.37 -8.51 15.07
CA PRO A 267 -10.82 -9.51 16.04
C PRO A 267 -10.96 -10.93 15.49
N MET A 268 -11.41 -11.07 14.23
CA MET A 268 -11.61 -12.36 13.57
C MET A 268 -10.34 -13.22 13.52
N ILE A 269 -9.15 -12.61 13.33
CA ILE A 269 -7.87 -13.33 13.15
C ILE A 269 -6.87 -13.04 14.28
N ARG A 270 -7.15 -12.07 15.15
CA ARG A 270 -6.18 -11.57 16.14
C ARG A 270 -5.64 -12.65 17.05
N GLU A 271 -6.53 -13.48 17.60
CA GLU A 271 -6.16 -14.56 18.51
C GLU A 271 -5.29 -15.60 17.79
N SER A 272 -5.69 -16.01 16.59
CA SER A 272 -4.92 -16.95 15.75
C SER A 272 -3.53 -16.41 15.41
N MET A 273 -3.37 -15.10 15.21
CA MET A 273 -2.09 -14.47 14.89
C MET A 273 -1.10 -14.41 16.07
N THR A 274 -1.50 -14.79 17.28
CA THR A 274 -0.59 -14.92 18.43
C THR A 274 0.22 -16.22 18.35
N ASP A 275 -0.27 -17.23 17.64
CA ASP A 275 0.44 -18.45 17.35
C ASP A 275 1.44 -18.21 16.21
N HIS A 276 2.72 -18.53 16.43
CA HIS A 276 3.81 -18.31 15.49
C HIS A 276 3.67 -19.09 14.19
N GLU A 277 3.17 -20.33 14.25
CA GLU A 277 2.98 -21.16 13.08
C GLU A 277 1.78 -20.68 12.24
N VAL A 278 0.70 -20.29 12.91
CA VAL A 278 -0.46 -19.71 12.22
C VAL A 278 -0.08 -18.38 11.55
N ALA A 279 0.65 -17.51 12.24
CA ALA A 279 1.13 -16.26 11.68
C ALA A 279 2.03 -16.49 10.45
N ARG A 280 2.92 -17.50 10.49
CA ARG A 280 3.75 -17.89 9.36
C ARG A 280 2.92 -18.44 8.20
N ARG A 281 1.92 -19.28 8.46
CA ARG A 281 1.02 -19.78 7.41
C ARG A 281 0.23 -18.67 6.74
N VAL A 282 -0.30 -17.72 7.51
CA VAL A 282 -0.98 -16.52 6.98
C VAL A 282 -0.03 -15.70 6.09
N PHE A 283 1.20 -15.48 6.54
CA PHE A 283 2.23 -14.80 5.75
C PHE A 283 2.53 -15.53 4.42
N GLN A 284 2.67 -16.85 4.44
CA GLN A 284 2.88 -17.66 3.24
C GLN A 284 1.69 -17.57 2.28
N MET A 285 0.46 -17.66 2.78
CA MET A 285 -0.77 -17.51 1.98
C MET A 285 -0.86 -16.12 1.34
N LEU A 286 -0.51 -15.05 2.07
CA LEU A 286 -0.46 -13.70 1.52
C LEU A 286 0.56 -13.60 0.37
N ASN A 287 1.74 -14.20 0.53
CA ASN A 287 2.74 -14.24 -0.55
C ASN A 287 2.36 -15.17 -1.71
N ALA A 288 1.44 -16.10 -1.52
CA ALA A 288 0.90 -16.94 -2.58
C ALA A 288 -0.18 -16.24 -3.43
N ILE A 289 -0.75 -15.13 -2.96
CA ILE A 289 -1.75 -14.38 -3.73
C ILE A 289 -1.17 -14.03 -5.12
N PRO A 290 -1.90 -14.33 -6.21
CA PRO A 290 -1.45 -14.03 -7.57
C PRO A 290 -1.15 -12.53 -7.75
N ILE A 291 -0.02 -12.22 -8.40
CA ILE A 291 0.42 -10.82 -8.63
C ILE A 291 -0.68 -10.01 -9.32
N GLY A 292 -1.38 -10.61 -10.28
CA GLY A 292 -2.45 -9.96 -11.02
C GLY A 292 -3.61 -9.49 -10.13
N GLN A 293 -3.95 -10.21 -9.05
CA GLN A 293 -4.97 -9.77 -8.10
C GLN A 293 -4.53 -8.49 -7.37
N MET A 294 -3.27 -8.42 -6.96
CA MET A 294 -2.73 -7.26 -6.26
C MET A 294 -2.56 -6.04 -7.20
N THR A 295 -1.98 -6.26 -8.37
CA THR A 295 -1.80 -5.19 -9.38
C THR A 295 -3.13 -4.73 -9.94
N GLY A 296 -4.13 -5.62 -9.96
CA GLY A 296 -5.50 -5.34 -10.36
C GLY A 296 -6.24 -4.40 -9.42
N GLU A 297 -5.94 -4.41 -8.15
CA GLU A 297 -6.50 -3.46 -7.18
C GLU A 297 -5.68 -2.17 -7.09
N GLY A 298 -4.38 -2.23 -7.38
CA GLY A 298 -3.46 -1.11 -7.33
C GLY A 298 -3.47 -0.22 -8.56
N ARG A 299 -2.45 0.62 -8.64
CA ARG A 299 -2.20 1.55 -9.76
C ARG A 299 -0.85 1.27 -10.39
N VAL A 300 -0.74 1.55 -11.67
CA VAL A 300 0.52 1.42 -12.42
C VAL A 300 0.90 2.80 -12.97
N TYR A 301 2.06 3.26 -12.56
CA TYR A 301 2.68 4.50 -13.02
C TYR A 301 3.64 4.23 -14.18
N GLY A 302 4.09 5.29 -14.83
CA GLY A 302 5.10 5.21 -15.89
C GLY A 302 6.33 4.41 -15.46
N GLY A 303 6.94 3.65 -16.39
CA GLY A 303 8.06 2.75 -16.12
C GLY A 303 7.71 1.52 -15.27
N GLY A 304 6.43 1.10 -15.27
CA GLY A 304 5.99 -0.12 -14.60
C GLY A 304 6.07 -0.07 -13.06
N LEU A 305 6.01 1.12 -12.48
CA LEU A 305 5.96 1.27 -11.02
C LEU A 305 4.55 1.00 -10.50
N HIS A 306 4.37 -0.08 -9.79
CA HIS A 306 3.11 -0.44 -9.13
C HIS A 306 3.01 0.20 -7.75
N LYS A 307 1.80 0.60 -7.37
CA LYS A 307 1.47 1.21 -6.07
C LYS A 307 0.17 0.63 -5.53
N LEU A 308 0.14 0.35 -4.22
CA LEU A 308 -1.05 -0.05 -3.49
C LEU A 308 -1.34 0.95 -2.37
N GLU A 309 -2.54 1.52 -2.35
CA GLU A 309 -3.02 2.27 -1.20
C GLU A 309 -3.69 1.32 -0.17
N PRO A 310 -3.83 1.72 1.11
CA PRO A 310 -4.43 0.87 2.13
C PRO A 310 -5.80 0.29 1.74
N ARG A 311 -6.66 1.08 1.10
CA ARG A 311 -7.98 0.64 0.63
C ARG A 311 -7.90 -0.34 -0.53
N GLU A 312 -6.90 -0.18 -1.39
CA GLU A 312 -6.68 -1.06 -2.54
C GLU A 312 -6.18 -2.42 -2.08
N LEU A 313 -5.20 -2.47 -1.14
CA LEU A 313 -4.78 -3.72 -0.52
C LEU A 313 -5.92 -4.39 0.26
N ALA A 314 -6.78 -3.61 0.92
CA ALA A 314 -7.94 -4.13 1.64
C ALA A 314 -8.94 -4.87 0.73
N ASN A 315 -9.03 -4.51 -0.54
CA ASN A 315 -9.95 -5.13 -1.50
C ASN A 315 -9.44 -6.46 -2.09
N VAL A 316 -8.16 -6.78 -1.92
CA VAL A 316 -7.57 -8.02 -2.44
C VAL A 316 -8.20 -9.24 -1.77
N ARG A 317 -8.54 -10.26 -2.58
CA ARG A 317 -9.16 -11.53 -2.10
C ARG A 317 -8.17 -12.33 -1.24
N ALA A 318 -8.73 -12.94 -0.18
CA ALA A 318 -7.97 -13.70 0.81
C ALA A 318 -8.81 -14.89 1.37
N ASP A 319 -9.57 -15.56 0.53
CA ASP A 319 -10.53 -16.62 0.90
C ASP A 319 -9.86 -17.78 1.64
N GLU A 320 -8.66 -18.18 1.20
CA GLU A 320 -7.89 -19.26 1.83
C GLU A 320 -7.50 -18.94 3.27
N ILE A 321 -7.15 -17.67 3.55
CA ILE A 321 -6.81 -17.22 4.91
C ILE A 321 -8.07 -17.24 5.78
N GLY A 322 -9.22 -16.82 5.24
CA GLY A 322 -10.49 -16.88 5.93
C GLY A 322 -10.85 -18.31 6.34
N SER A 323 -10.66 -19.27 5.45
CA SER A 323 -10.90 -20.69 5.71
C SER A 323 -9.98 -21.24 6.82
N LEU A 324 -8.69 -20.87 6.82
CA LEU A 324 -7.76 -21.25 7.87
C LEU A 324 -8.20 -20.74 9.25
N VAL A 325 -8.65 -19.48 9.33
CA VAL A 325 -9.09 -18.85 10.58
C VAL A 325 -10.37 -19.48 11.13
N THR A 326 -11.32 -19.76 10.24
CA THR A 326 -12.58 -20.43 10.62
C THR A 326 -12.31 -21.83 11.17
N TYR A 327 -11.41 -22.58 10.54
CA TYR A 327 -11.02 -23.92 11.00
C TYR A 327 -10.35 -23.87 12.39
N ASN A 328 -9.40 -22.99 12.62
CA ASN A 328 -8.71 -22.85 13.90
C ASN A 328 -9.66 -22.37 15.02
N ASN A 329 -10.55 -21.43 14.75
CA ASN A 329 -11.56 -20.97 15.72
C ASN A 329 -12.59 -22.08 16.06
N GLY A 330 -12.85 -23.00 15.15
CA GLY A 330 -13.67 -24.18 15.37
C GLY A 330 -12.99 -25.19 16.31
N LEU A 331 -11.68 -25.37 16.19
CA LEU A 331 -10.89 -26.25 17.08
C LEU A 331 -10.72 -25.68 18.48
N THR A 332 -10.57 -24.36 18.64
CA THR A 332 -10.44 -23.71 19.95
C THR A 332 -11.78 -23.61 20.72
N ARG A 333 -12.92 -23.67 20.01
CA ARG A 333 -14.26 -23.70 20.62
C ARG A 333 -14.77 -25.12 20.96
N GLY A 334 -13.85 -26.06 21.24
CA GLY A 334 -14.16 -27.37 21.76
C GLY A 334 -15.46 -27.99 21.23
N VAL A 335 -15.40 -28.80 20.17
CA VAL A 335 -16.42 -29.82 19.97
C VAL A 335 -16.28 -30.80 21.15
N GLN A 336 -17.14 -30.69 22.17
CA GLN A 336 -17.40 -31.79 23.08
C GLN A 336 -17.96 -32.93 22.24
N ILE A 337 -17.09 -33.89 21.91
CA ILE A 337 -17.53 -35.16 21.34
C ILE A 337 -18.15 -35.90 22.53
N GLU A 338 -19.49 -35.90 22.63
CA GLU A 338 -20.20 -36.85 23.47
C GLU A 338 -19.98 -38.24 22.88
N PHE A 339 -19.18 -39.05 23.55
CA PHE A 339 -19.08 -40.48 23.25
C PHE A 339 -20.38 -41.13 23.71
N PRO A 340 -21.09 -41.92 22.90
CA PRO A 340 -22.21 -42.73 23.35
C PRO A 340 -21.71 -43.68 24.41
N GLN A 341 -22.33 -43.65 25.61
CA GLN A 341 -22.09 -44.66 26.62
C GLN A 341 -22.67 -45.99 26.12
N ALA A 342 -21.86 -47.06 26.21
CA ALA A 342 -22.20 -48.43 25.86
C ALA A 342 -23.17 -49.04 26.86
#